data_c6b98d8b117d4c7926495da444df61b2
#
_entry.id   c6b98d8b117d4c7926495da444df61b2
#
_cell.length_a   1.000
_cell.length_b   1.000
_cell.length_c   1.000
_cell.angle_alpha   90.00
_cell.angle_beta   90.00
_cell.angle_gamma   90.00
#
_symmetry.space_group_name_H-M   'P 1'
#
loop_
_entity.id
_entity.type
_entity.pdbx_description
1 polymer ?
#
loop_
_entity_poly.entity_id
_entity_poly.type
_entity_poly.pdbx_seq_one_letter_code
_entity_poly.pdbx_strand_id
1 'polypeptide(L)'
;KHGHGQIFGPGRADGPFPEHYEPLECPVEKNVLNAQRINPTAPVFGGEADKWATCDPRYPYVATTYRVVERWQTGLMTRHQPYLLEMQPPEIVEISKQLSKLKGIKNGERVMVSSPRGKLEATAIVTSRFQPFKLGKIEVHQVGLPWH
;
A
#
# COMPACT_ATOMS: atom_id res chain seq x y z
N LYS A 1 5.19 24.28 -29.69
CA LYS A 1 5.85 25.29 -28.92
C LYS A 1 4.98 26.52 -28.94
N HIS A 2 3.78 26.38 -28.36
CA HIS A 2 2.72 27.37 -28.52
C HIS A 2 2.53 28.22 -27.25
N GLY A 3 3.41 28.07 -26.24
CA GLY A 3 3.30 28.81 -24.99
C GLY A 3 2.14 28.37 -24.06
N HIS A 4 1.47 27.29 -24.41
CA HIS A 4 0.37 26.74 -23.61
C HIS A 4 0.80 25.49 -22.86
N GLY A 5 0.37 25.35 -21.62
CA GLY A 5 0.50 24.12 -20.88
C GLY A 5 -0.37 23.03 -21.49
N GLN A 6 0.14 21.79 -21.54
CA GLN A 6 -0.61 20.65 -22.01
C GLN A 6 -1.15 19.87 -20.80
N ILE A 7 -2.45 19.65 -20.73
CA ILE A 7 -3.07 18.81 -19.72
C ILE A 7 -2.69 17.36 -19.96
N PHE A 8 -2.57 16.98 -21.23
CA PHE A 8 -2.11 15.65 -21.63
C PHE A 8 -1.28 15.76 -22.93
N GLY A 9 -0.43 14.77 -23.18
CA GLY A 9 0.37 14.68 -24.39
C GLY A 9 -0.18 13.66 -25.38
N PRO A 10 0.09 13.81 -26.68
CA PRO A 10 -0.24 12.80 -27.67
C PRO A 10 0.43 11.45 -27.38
N GLY A 11 -0.27 10.35 -27.66
CA GLY A 11 0.25 9.00 -27.47
C GLY A 11 0.27 8.49 -26.02
N ARG A 12 -0.35 9.20 -25.10
CA ARG A 12 -0.49 8.68 -23.73
C ARG A 12 -1.54 7.59 -23.67
N ALA A 13 -1.29 6.58 -22.82
CA ALA A 13 -2.18 5.44 -22.66
C ALA A 13 -3.43 5.76 -21.83
N ASP A 14 -3.32 6.71 -20.90
CA ASP A 14 -4.42 7.23 -20.11
C ASP A 14 -5.01 8.49 -20.76
N GLY A 15 -6.28 8.76 -20.52
CA GLY A 15 -7.01 9.87 -21.11
C GLY A 15 -6.50 11.24 -20.71
N PRO A 16 -7.16 12.33 -21.15
CA PRO A 16 -6.76 13.70 -20.84
C PRO A 16 -6.94 14.07 -19.37
N PHE A 17 -7.76 13.31 -18.64
CA PHE A 17 -8.02 13.52 -17.22
C PHE A 17 -7.48 12.36 -16.41
N PRO A 18 -6.99 12.63 -15.18
CA PRO A 18 -6.59 11.55 -14.28
C PRO A 18 -7.76 10.59 -14.00
N GLU A 19 -7.48 9.31 -14.10
CA GLU A 19 -8.42 8.25 -13.76
C GLU A 19 -7.81 7.36 -12.68
N HIS A 20 -8.68 6.77 -11.86
CA HIS A 20 -8.24 5.75 -10.91
C HIS A 20 -8.29 4.38 -11.57
N TYR A 21 -7.19 3.65 -11.46
CA TYR A 21 -7.09 2.24 -11.83
C TYR A 21 -6.65 1.43 -10.63
N GLU A 22 -7.18 0.22 -10.52
CA GLU A 22 -6.69 -0.69 -9.49
C GLU A 22 -5.24 -1.11 -9.79
N PRO A 23 -4.40 -1.26 -8.75
CA PRO A 23 -3.07 -1.85 -8.92
C PRO A 23 -3.18 -3.31 -9.37
N LEU A 24 -2.10 -3.85 -9.94
CA LEU A 24 -2.03 -5.26 -10.35
C LEU A 24 -2.37 -6.21 -9.19
N GLU A 25 -1.91 -5.88 -8.00
CA GLU A 25 -2.17 -6.63 -6.79
C GLU A 25 -3.25 -5.91 -5.97
N CYS A 26 -4.49 -6.28 -6.17
CA CYS A 26 -5.59 -5.69 -5.42
C CYS A 26 -6.58 -6.77 -4.96
N PRO A 27 -7.36 -6.50 -3.89
CA PRO A 27 -8.32 -7.46 -3.35
C PRO A 27 -9.61 -7.57 -4.17
N VAL A 28 -9.75 -6.78 -5.24
CA VAL A 28 -10.92 -6.78 -6.12
C VAL A 28 -10.53 -7.11 -7.55
N GLU A 29 -11.41 -7.83 -8.27
CA GLU A 29 -11.13 -8.25 -9.64
C GLU A 29 -11.13 -7.10 -10.64
N LYS A 30 -11.85 -6.04 -10.37
CA LYS A 30 -11.96 -4.87 -11.25
C LYS A 30 -12.29 -3.62 -10.46
N ASN A 31 -11.94 -2.49 -11.02
CA ASN A 31 -12.33 -1.19 -10.50
C ASN A 31 -13.86 -1.06 -10.47
N VAL A 32 -14.40 -0.50 -9.39
CA VAL A 32 -15.85 -0.24 -9.25
C VAL A 32 -16.32 0.96 -10.07
N LEU A 33 -15.40 1.84 -10.49
CA LEU A 33 -15.68 3.10 -11.18
C LEU A 33 -15.48 3.03 -12.69
N ASN A 34 -14.71 2.06 -13.18
CA ASN A 34 -14.52 1.85 -14.63
C ASN A 34 -14.37 0.38 -14.97
N ALA A 35 -14.46 0.07 -16.26
CA ALA A 35 -14.41 -1.31 -16.74
C ALA A 35 -12.99 -1.89 -16.85
N GLN A 36 -11.96 -1.05 -16.75
CA GLN A 36 -10.57 -1.50 -16.86
C GLN A 36 -10.09 -2.11 -15.54
N ARG A 37 -9.42 -3.24 -15.65
CA ARG A 37 -8.92 -3.98 -14.49
C ARG A 37 -7.57 -3.44 -14.00
N ILE A 38 -6.71 -3.03 -14.93
CA ILE A 38 -5.36 -2.56 -14.64
C ILE A 38 -5.10 -1.24 -15.36
N ASN A 39 -4.20 -0.45 -14.79
CA ASN A 39 -3.74 0.79 -15.38
C ASN A 39 -3.04 0.49 -16.72
N PRO A 40 -3.48 1.07 -17.85
CA PRO A 40 -2.87 0.84 -19.15
C PRO A 40 -1.42 1.34 -19.24
N THR A 41 -0.98 2.19 -18.31
CA THR A 41 0.41 2.65 -18.23
C THR A 41 1.27 1.80 -17.31
N ALA A 42 0.69 0.83 -16.59
CA ALA A 42 1.45 -0.05 -15.71
C ALA A 42 2.40 -0.92 -16.54
N PRO A 43 3.69 -0.96 -16.22
CA PRO A 43 4.64 -1.79 -16.94
C PRO A 43 4.37 -3.28 -16.65
N VAL A 44 4.40 -4.08 -17.69
CA VAL A 44 4.30 -5.54 -17.62
C VAL A 44 5.57 -6.09 -18.28
N PHE A 45 6.41 -6.74 -17.50
CA PHE A 45 7.75 -7.16 -17.94
C PHE A 45 7.88 -8.67 -18.17
N GLY A 46 6.80 -9.44 -18.02
CA GLY A 46 6.81 -10.89 -18.19
C GLY A 46 7.56 -11.67 -17.12
N GLY A 47 7.88 -11.04 -15.99
CA GLY A 47 8.51 -11.68 -14.84
C GLY A 47 7.52 -12.47 -13.97
N GLU A 48 8.02 -13.10 -12.92
CA GLU A 48 7.18 -13.80 -11.95
C GLU A 48 6.11 -12.88 -11.33
N ALA A 49 6.46 -11.60 -11.11
CA ALA A 49 5.55 -10.60 -10.59
C ALA A 49 4.31 -10.36 -11.47
N ASP A 50 4.45 -10.52 -12.77
CA ASP A 50 3.37 -10.29 -13.73
C ASP A 50 2.39 -11.47 -13.82
N LYS A 51 2.75 -12.61 -13.22
CA LYS A 51 1.91 -13.80 -13.18
C LYS A 51 0.95 -13.80 -11.99
N TRP A 52 1.03 -12.83 -11.10
CA TRP A 52 0.20 -12.80 -9.91
C TRP A 52 -1.22 -12.37 -10.24
N ALA A 53 -2.15 -13.20 -9.82
CA ALA A 53 -3.56 -12.94 -10.03
C ALA A 53 -4.04 -11.81 -9.11
N THR A 54 -4.94 -10.99 -9.61
CA THR A 54 -5.77 -10.14 -8.74
C THR A 54 -6.57 -11.03 -7.80
N CYS A 55 -6.87 -10.53 -6.60
CA CYS A 55 -7.61 -11.27 -5.57
C CYS A 55 -6.92 -12.55 -5.10
N ASP A 56 -5.60 -12.59 -5.08
CA ASP A 56 -4.86 -13.76 -4.58
C ASP A 56 -5.18 -13.97 -3.08
N PRO A 57 -5.79 -15.10 -2.70
CA PRO A 57 -6.22 -15.36 -1.33
C PRO A 57 -5.06 -15.44 -0.32
N ARG A 58 -3.83 -15.60 -0.79
CA ARG A 58 -2.63 -15.56 0.04
C ARG A 58 -2.31 -14.15 0.54
N TYR A 59 -2.77 -13.11 -0.18
CA TYR A 59 -2.47 -11.70 0.08
C TYR A 59 -3.75 -10.86 0.12
N PRO A 60 -4.63 -11.11 1.12
CA PRO A 60 -5.98 -10.53 1.13
C PRO A 60 -6.04 -9.10 1.69
N TYR A 61 -4.93 -8.56 2.18
CA TYR A 61 -4.89 -7.27 2.86
C TYR A 61 -4.29 -6.18 1.97
N VAL A 62 -4.82 -4.98 2.09
CA VAL A 62 -4.26 -3.80 1.42
C VAL A 62 -3.20 -3.19 2.32
N ALA A 63 -1.99 -3.05 1.78
CA ALA A 63 -0.92 -2.31 2.44
C ALA A 63 -0.93 -0.85 1.96
N THR A 64 -0.86 0.08 2.90
CA THR A 64 -0.66 1.50 2.61
C THR A 64 0.58 2.01 3.32
N THR A 65 1.27 2.95 2.70
CA THR A 65 2.36 3.66 3.35
C THR A 65 1.90 5.05 3.81
N TYR A 66 2.53 5.55 4.86
CA TYR A 66 2.26 6.88 5.38
C TYR A 66 3.54 7.53 5.91
N ARG A 67 3.50 8.85 6.07
CA ARG A 67 4.60 9.61 6.64
C ARG A 67 4.51 9.63 8.16
N VAL A 68 5.67 9.66 8.79
CA VAL A 68 5.82 9.90 10.23
C VAL A 68 6.62 11.16 10.45
N VAL A 69 6.31 11.89 11.51
CA VAL A 69 6.95 13.19 11.80
C VAL A 69 8.43 13.04 12.18
N GLU A 70 8.80 11.88 12.69
CA GLU A 70 10.17 11.55 13.10
C GLU A 70 11.10 11.29 11.92
N ARG A 71 10.53 11.15 10.71
CA ARG A 71 11.31 10.82 9.50
C ARG A 71 11.02 11.79 8.36
N TRP A 72 12.09 12.39 7.87
CA TRP A 72 12.04 13.16 6.62
C TRP A 72 12.19 12.22 5.44
N GLN A 73 11.17 12.12 4.61
CA GLN A 73 11.16 11.23 3.44
C GLN A 73 11.46 9.77 3.87
N THR A 74 12.48 9.18 3.29
CA THR A 74 12.97 7.83 3.62
C THR A 74 13.80 7.77 4.91
N GLY A 75 13.93 8.87 5.64
CA GLY A 75 14.66 8.94 6.88
C GLY A 75 16.18 9.08 6.73
N LEU A 76 16.71 9.25 5.51
CA LEU A 76 18.15 9.29 5.27
C LEU A 76 18.87 10.31 6.17
N MET A 77 18.33 11.53 6.27
CA MET A 77 18.91 12.58 7.11
C MET A 77 18.51 12.46 8.59
N THR A 78 17.24 12.15 8.83
CA THR A 78 16.69 12.15 10.20
C THR A 78 17.15 10.95 11.03
N ARG A 79 17.60 9.87 10.41
CA ARG A 79 18.21 8.72 11.12
C ARG A 79 19.57 9.03 11.76
N HIS A 80 20.20 10.15 11.39
CA HIS A 80 21.40 10.65 12.05
C HIS A 80 21.09 11.48 13.31
N GLN A 81 19.81 11.71 13.61
CA GLN A 81 19.38 12.44 14.79
C GLN A 81 18.98 11.44 15.88
N PRO A 82 19.76 11.32 16.97
CA PRO A 82 19.52 10.30 17.99
C PRO A 82 18.12 10.35 18.60
N TYR A 83 17.59 11.54 18.86
CA TYR A 83 16.25 11.71 19.43
C TYR A 83 15.16 11.18 18.52
N LEU A 84 15.25 11.45 17.21
CA LEU A 84 14.25 10.98 16.25
C LEU A 84 14.36 9.47 16.05
N LEU A 85 15.58 8.93 16.14
CA LEU A 85 15.80 7.49 16.08
C LEU A 85 15.22 6.79 17.31
N GLU A 86 15.36 7.39 18.49
CA GLU A 86 14.81 6.86 19.74
C GLU A 86 13.28 6.88 19.76
N MET A 87 12.67 7.93 19.20
CA MET A 87 11.21 8.06 19.13
C MET A 87 10.55 7.00 18.23
N GLN A 88 11.24 6.53 17.18
CA GLN A 88 10.75 5.49 16.29
C GLN A 88 11.89 4.55 15.86
N PRO A 89 12.36 3.68 16.76
CA PRO A 89 13.49 2.83 16.49
C PRO A 89 13.17 1.61 15.61
N PRO A 90 12.07 0.86 15.82
CA PRO A 90 11.81 -0.36 15.05
C PRO A 90 10.96 -0.12 13.82
N GLU A 91 11.01 -1.07 12.88
CA GLU A 91 10.00 -1.21 11.85
C GLU A 91 8.68 -1.63 12.50
N ILE A 92 7.62 -0.91 12.16
CA ILE A 92 6.27 -1.17 12.70
C ILE A 92 5.28 -1.45 11.57
N VAL A 93 4.22 -2.19 11.91
CA VAL A 93 3.03 -2.30 11.09
C VAL A 93 1.80 -1.97 11.92
N GLU A 94 1.04 -0.98 11.51
CA GLU A 94 -0.23 -0.67 12.15
C GLU A 94 -1.34 -1.53 11.60
N ILE A 95 -2.11 -2.13 12.50
CA ILE A 95 -3.26 -2.97 12.16
C ILE A 95 -4.50 -2.53 12.94
N SER A 96 -5.68 -2.76 12.36
CA SER A 96 -6.94 -2.47 13.03
C SER A 96 -7.19 -3.42 14.21
N LYS A 97 -8.02 -2.98 15.16
CA LYS A 97 -8.49 -3.85 16.26
C LYS A 97 -9.23 -5.08 15.75
N GLN A 98 -9.93 -4.96 14.63
CA GLN A 98 -10.64 -6.05 13.99
C GLN A 98 -9.67 -7.10 13.42
N LEU A 99 -8.64 -6.63 12.69
CA LEU A 99 -7.61 -7.53 12.16
C LEU A 99 -6.79 -8.20 13.26
N SER A 100 -6.44 -7.45 14.31
CA SER A 100 -5.79 -7.97 15.51
C SER A 100 -6.57 -9.15 16.10
N LYS A 101 -7.87 -8.98 16.31
CA LYS A 101 -8.75 -10.06 16.82
C LYS A 101 -8.85 -11.23 15.86
N LEU A 102 -9.00 -10.96 14.56
CA LEU A 102 -9.12 -11.98 13.51
C LEU A 102 -7.87 -12.87 13.43
N LYS A 103 -6.70 -12.28 13.61
CA LYS A 103 -5.41 -12.99 13.52
C LYS A 103 -4.83 -13.42 14.87
N GLY A 104 -5.43 -13.00 15.98
CA GLY A 104 -4.89 -13.24 17.32
C GLY A 104 -3.61 -12.49 17.64
N ILE A 105 -3.30 -11.42 16.90
CA ILE A 105 -2.08 -10.62 17.05
C ILE A 105 -2.29 -9.60 18.18
N LYS A 106 -1.34 -9.54 19.12
CA LYS A 106 -1.35 -8.58 20.22
C LYS A 106 -0.56 -7.32 19.88
N ASN A 107 -0.89 -6.22 20.54
CA ASN A 107 -0.10 -5.00 20.42
C ASN A 107 1.34 -5.24 20.91
N GLY A 108 2.33 -4.79 20.15
CA GLY A 108 3.75 -4.98 20.43
C GLY A 108 4.32 -6.34 19.99
N GLU A 109 3.51 -7.23 19.43
CA GLU A 109 3.97 -8.53 18.97
C GLU A 109 4.78 -8.43 17.68
N ARG A 110 5.82 -9.27 17.54
CA ARG A 110 6.59 -9.39 16.29
C ARG A 110 5.78 -10.20 15.28
N VAL A 111 5.62 -9.65 14.11
CA VAL A 111 4.86 -10.25 13.02
C VAL A 111 5.64 -10.24 11.72
N MET A 112 5.32 -11.16 10.83
CA MET A 112 5.85 -11.20 9.47
C MET A 112 4.82 -10.58 8.51
N VAL A 113 5.22 -9.51 7.85
CA VAL A 113 4.46 -8.91 6.73
C VAL A 113 5.04 -9.46 5.44
N SER A 114 4.19 -10.02 4.59
CA SER A 114 4.62 -10.66 3.35
C SER A 114 3.80 -10.21 2.15
N SER A 115 4.46 -10.14 1.02
CA SER A 115 3.87 -9.94 -0.30
C SER A 115 4.45 -10.97 -1.28
N PRO A 116 3.95 -11.07 -2.50
CA PRO A 116 4.58 -11.93 -3.51
C PRO A 116 6.06 -11.64 -3.75
N ARG A 117 6.50 -10.39 -3.53
CA ARG A 117 7.87 -9.95 -3.80
C ARG A 117 8.83 -10.14 -2.63
N GLY A 118 8.32 -10.30 -1.43
CA GLY A 118 9.20 -10.45 -0.27
C GLY A 118 8.45 -10.42 1.05
N LYS A 119 9.23 -10.43 2.13
CA LYS A 119 8.72 -10.42 3.50
C LYS A 119 9.64 -9.59 4.39
N LEU A 120 9.06 -8.97 5.41
CA LEU A 120 9.78 -8.25 6.45
C LEU A 120 9.17 -8.56 7.83
N GLU A 121 10.00 -8.47 8.85
CA GLU A 121 9.53 -8.49 10.23
C GLU A 121 9.22 -7.09 10.72
N ALA A 122 8.11 -6.94 11.43
CA ALA A 122 7.70 -5.67 12.02
C ALA A 122 7.06 -5.88 13.38
N THR A 123 7.01 -4.81 14.18
CA THR A 123 6.27 -4.81 15.43
C THR A 123 4.84 -4.36 15.17
N ALA A 124 3.86 -5.16 15.54
CA ALA A 124 2.46 -4.84 15.34
C ALA A 124 1.98 -3.76 16.32
N ILE A 125 1.42 -2.69 15.79
CA ILE A 125 0.73 -1.64 16.56
C ILE A 125 -0.76 -1.75 16.29
N VAL A 126 -1.53 -2.09 17.33
CA VAL A 126 -2.98 -2.19 17.23
C VAL A 126 -3.59 -0.80 17.43
N THR A 127 -4.21 -0.27 16.40
CA THR A 127 -4.71 1.11 16.37
C THR A 127 -6.18 1.19 15.99
N SER A 128 -6.83 2.29 16.32
CA SER A 128 -8.16 2.65 15.81
C SER A 128 -8.11 3.51 14.54
N ARG A 129 -6.92 3.91 14.08
CA ARG A 129 -6.78 4.70 12.83
C ARG A 129 -7.19 3.89 11.60
N PHE A 130 -6.90 2.60 11.61
CA PHE A 130 -7.31 1.70 10.54
C PHE A 130 -8.61 1.01 10.90
N GLN A 131 -9.51 0.98 9.93
CA GLN A 131 -10.77 0.26 10.01
C GLN A 131 -10.93 -0.57 8.74
N PRO A 132 -11.54 -1.75 8.80
CA PRO A 132 -11.90 -2.46 7.58
C PRO A 132 -12.90 -1.64 6.78
N PHE A 133 -12.84 -1.73 5.47
CA PHE A 133 -13.76 -1.07 4.56
C PHE A 133 -14.44 -2.08 3.64
N LYS A 134 -15.61 -1.72 3.13
CA LYS A 134 -16.39 -2.60 2.26
C LYS A 134 -16.24 -2.18 0.80
N LEU A 135 -15.90 -3.15 -0.04
CA LEU A 135 -15.92 -3.04 -1.48
C LEU A 135 -17.03 -3.96 -2.01
N GLY A 136 -18.21 -3.39 -2.24
CA GLY A 136 -19.39 -4.20 -2.55
C GLY A 136 -19.75 -5.15 -1.40
N LYS A 137 -19.61 -6.45 -1.63
CA LYS A 137 -19.87 -7.49 -0.62
C LYS A 137 -18.62 -7.96 0.13
N ILE A 138 -17.44 -7.46 -0.24
CA ILE A 138 -16.16 -7.88 0.33
C ILE A 138 -15.77 -6.91 1.43
N GLU A 139 -15.38 -7.43 2.59
CA GLU A 139 -14.73 -6.66 3.64
C GLU A 139 -13.22 -6.76 3.47
N VAL A 140 -12.56 -5.62 3.37
CA VAL A 140 -11.12 -5.52 3.15
C VAL A 140 -10.46 -4.89 4.36
N HIS A 141 -9.49 -5.58 4.93
CA HIS A 141 -8.62 -5.03 5.95
C HIS A 141 -7.41 -4.37 5.32
N GLN A 142 -6.96 -3.30 5.95
CA GLN A 142 -5.75 -2.60 5.55
C GLN A 142 -4.73 -2.60 6.69
N VAL A 143 -3.46 -2.56 6.30
CA VAL A 143 -2.32 -2.42 7.20
C VAL A 143 -1.51 -1.19 6.80
N GLY A 144 -0.94 -0.50 7.77
CA GLY A 144 -0.15 0.69 7.54
C GLY A 144 1.32 0.45 7.84
N LEU A 145 2.19 0.89 6.94
CA LEU A 145 3.63 0.84 7.09
C LEU A 145 4.21 2.25 7.03
N PRO A 146 5.02 2.68 7.99
CA PRO A 146 5.71 3.95 7.89
C PRO A 146 6.62 3.97 6.67
N TRP A 147 6.65 5.10 5.98
CA TRP A 147 7.59 5.32 4.89
C TRP A 147 8.92 5.86 5.45
N HIS A 148 9.92 5.02 5.51
CA HIS A 148 11.29 5.40 5.88
C HIS A 148 12.33 4.35 5.50
#